data_b259bdc4b7cc1f3580ab25fc2e75dc21
#
_entry.id   b259bdc4b7cc1f3580ab25fc2e75dc21
#
_cell.length_a   1.000
_cell.length_b   1.000
_cell.length_c   1.000
_cell.angle_alpha   90.00
_cell.angle_beta   90.00
_cell.angle_gamma   90.00
#
_symmetry.space_group_name_H-M   'P 1'
#
loop_
_entity.id
_entity.type
_entity.pdbx_description
1 polymer ?
#
loop_
_entity_poly.entity_id
_entity_poly.type
_entity_poly.pdbx_seq_one_letter_code
_entity_poly.pdbx_strand_id
1 'polypeptide(L)'
;MTLTASEAQHTTTATYRDIAERHARSAPCGAFHRDAWDALSEAGLWRLAVPRELGGAGGTWHDFVDAFEAVAAALRSVGFAMALANQATLIRALVAYGSDAQRARHLPSLLSGAIGATAISEKGTGTEVRALETCLVRDGDHYRLDGHKYNISHAPEARLMMIVATLTGDGKPATALVLIDPERAGVQRSAPQATFGVADLPIGDLALSGVRVDADELLGTPGDGLRLLMDIASMNRALFGLLCANVTQPFLADALAHVGARKTLGVALDAHQHVQRRLVDVQVGIERTRWTARAALDLLVAQRPEALANCSIAKLAGARDLAQAALHLLAIHGSDGYRRGPLATFVADALAMGSAGGTEEMHYRNIFSQMQRRAAATARAA
;
A
#
# COMPACT_ATOMS: atom_id res chain seq x y z
N MET A 1 12.64 -31.36 18.94
CA MET A 1 11.75 -31.57 17.78
C MET A 1 11.79 -30.25 16.99
N THR A 2 12.52 -30.25 15.89
CA THR A 2 12.67 -29.03 15.05
C THR A 2 11.42 -28.90 14.18
N LEU A 3 10.66 -27.81 14.34
CA LEU A 3 9.51 -27.53 13.49
C LEU A 3 9.96 -27.52 12.01
N THR A 4 9.13 -28.04 11.12
CA THR A 4 9.36 -27.86 9.67
C THR A 4 9.23 -26.39 9.30
N ALA A 5 9.83 -25.95 8.18
CA ALA A 5 9.72 -24.56 7.71
C ALA A 5 8.26 -24.13 7.55
N SER A 6 7.37 -25.04 7.11
CA SER A 6 5.92 -24.79 6.97
C SER A 6 5.24 -24.59 8.34
N GLU A 7 5.57 -25.40 9.34
CA GLU A 7 5.01 -25.25 10.70
C GLU A 7 5.49 -23.96 11.39
N ALA A 8 6.75 -23.57 11.19
CA ALA A 8 7.29 -22.30 11.69
C ALA A 8 6.60 -21.11 11.05
N GLN A 9 6.32 -21.14 9.74
CA GLN A 9 5.61 -20.11 9.02
C GLN A 9 4.16 -19.96 9.47
N HIS A 10 3.45 -21.07 9.66
CA HIS A 10 2.07 -21.07 10.19
C HIS A 10 2.00 -20.51 11.60
N THR A 11 2.95 -20.86 12.47
CA THR A 11 3.04 -20.33 13.83
C THR A 11 3.27 -18.81 13.83
N THR A 12 4.14 -18.31 12.94
CA THR A 12 4.44 -16.88 12.81
C THR A 12 3.22 -16.10 12.32
N THR A 13 2.52 -16.59 11.30
CA THR A 13 1.31 -15.94 10.76
C THR A 13 0.16 -15.90 11.78
N ALA A 14 -0.03 -16.98 12.55
CA ALA A 14 -1.01 -17.02 13.64
C ALA A 14 -0.71 -15.96 14.70
N THR A 15 0.56 -15.77 15.07
CA THR A 15 0.98 -14.75 16.04
C THR A 15 0.59 -13.34 15.60
N TYR A 16 0.83 -12.97 14.34
CA TYR A 16 0.44 -11.64 13.82
C TYR A 16 -1.07 -11.45 13.76
N ARG A 17 -1.81 -12.48 13.41
CA ARG A 17 -3.28 -12.48 13.48
C ARG A 17 -3.77 -12.23 14.89
N ASP A 18 -3.27 -12.97 15.87
CA ASP A 18 -3.66 -12.85 17.28
C ASP A 18 -3.38 -11.46 17.85
N ILE A 19 -2.24 -10.85 17.46
CA ILE A 19 -1.92 -9.47 17.80
C ILE A 19 -2.98 -8.53 17.20
N ALA A 20 -3.25 -8.67 15.91
CA ALA A 20 -4.22 -7.82 15.22
C ALA A 20 -5.64 -7.95 15.80
N GLU A 21 -6.11 -9.17 16.11
CA GLU A 21 -7.42 -9.41 16.70
C GLU A 21 -7.58 -8.79 18.10
N ARG A 22 -6.53 -8.83 18.92
CA ARG A 22 -6.54 -8.19 20.25
C ARG A 22 -6.71 -6.67 20.13
N HIS A 23 -6.07 -6.05 19.16
CA HIS A 23 -6.12 -4.59 18.96
C HIS A 23 -7.33 -4.12 18.15
N ALA A 24 -7.95 -4.99 17.33
CA ALA A 24 -9.13 -4.63 16.54
C ALA A 24 -10.32 -4.17 17.40
N ARG A 25 -10.41 -4.65 18.66
CA ARG A 25 -11.50 -4.34 19.59
C ARG A 25 -11.34 -2.99 20.32
N SER A 26 -10.14 -2.46 20.40
CA SER A 26 -9.78 -1.27 21.19
C SER A 26 -9.54 -0.02 20.36
N ALA A 27 -9.63 -0.11 19.04
CA ALA A 27 -9.34 1.00 18.16
C ALA A 27 -10.39 2.10 18.20
N PRO A 28 -9.99 3.35 18.38
CA PRO A 28 -10.89 4.47 18.21
C PRO A 28 -11.27 4.59 16.72
N CYS A 29 -12.57 4.77 16.45
CA CYS A 29 -13.05 4.99 15.08
C CYS A 29 -12.40 6.25 14.48
N GLY A 30 -11.75 6.10 13.33
CA GLY A 30 -11.14 7.23 12.60
C GLY A 30 -9.80 7.71 13.15
N ALA A 31 -9.11 6.91 13.97
CA ALA A 31 -7.75 7.18 14.41
C ALA A 31 -6.79 6.04 14.04
N PHE A 32 -5.54 6.37 13.80
CA PHE A 32 -4.53 5.38 13.48
C PHE A 32 -4.30 4.42 14.66
N HIS A 33 -4.27 3.13 14.38
CA HIS A 33 -4.09 2.05 15.34
C HIS A 33 -2.63 1.94 15.83
N ARG A 34 -2.15 2.96 16.58
CA ARG A 34 -0.76 3.04 17.03
C ARG A 34 -0.35 1.80 17.84
N ASP A 35 -1.18 1.38 18.79
CA ASP A 35 -0.87 0.23 19.64
C ASP A 35 -0.73 -1.07 18.84
N ALA A 36 -1.57 -1.26 17.80
CA ALA A 36 -1.44 -2.40 16.90
C ALA A 36 -0.15 -2.33 16.07
N TRP A 37 0.19 -1.13 15.58
CA TRP A 37 1.42 -0.90 14.83
C TRP A 37 2.65 -1.22 15.67
N ASP A 38 2.71 -0.72 16.88
CA ASP A 38 3.83 -0.91 17.78
C ASP A 38 3.97 -2.40 18.17
N ALA A 39 2.87 -3.07 18.53
CA ALA A 39 2.87 -4.50 18.87
C ALA A 39 3.29 -5.40 17.70
N LEU A 40 2.86 -5.09 16.46
CA LEU A 40 3.28 -5.81 15.25
C LEU A 40 4.76 -5.56 14.95
N SER A 41 5.24 -4.34 15.18
CA SER A 41 6.64 -3.96 15.01
C SER A 41 7.55 -4.70 16.01
N GLU A 42 7.16 -4.73 17.29
CA GLU A 42 7.84 -5.48 18.35
C GLU A 42 7.88 -6.98 18.06
N ALA A 43 6.80 -7.53 17.52
CA ALA A 43 6.74 -8.92 17.05
C ALA A 43 7.60 -9.20 15.82
N GLY A 44 8.21 -8.18 15.20
CA GLY A 44 9.16 -8.33 14.10
C GLY A 44 8.55 -8.35 12.70
N LEU A 45 7.32 -7.85 12.51
CA LEU A 45 6.65 -7.84 11.20
C LEU A 45 7.54 -7.26 10.08
N TRP A 46 8.20 -6.13 10.35
CA TRP A 46 9.05 -5.43 9.39
C TRP A 46 10.35 -6.15 9.06
N ARG A 47 10.74 -7.13 9.89
CA ARG A 47 11.97 -7.92 9.75
C ARG A 47 11.79 -9.16 8.88
N LEU A 48 10.56 -9.60 8.63
CA LEU A 48 10.25 -10.89 7.99
C LEU A 48 10.99 -11.08 6.67
N ALA A 49 10.85 -10.15 5.73
CA ALA A 49 11.43 -10.24 4.38
C ALA A 49 12.77 -9.52 4.22
N VAL A 50 13.38 -9.10 5.33
CA VAL A 50 14.67 -8.38 5.30
C VAL A 50 15.81 -9.37 5.55
N PRO A 51 16.92 -9.31 4.79
CA PRO A 51 18.11 -10.14 4.99
C PRO A 51 18.67 -10.04 6.41
N ARG A 52 19.25 -11.12 6.92
CA ARG A 52 19.78 -11.18 8.29
C ARG A 52 20.92 -10.21 8.52
N GLU A 53 21.79 -10.02 7.55
CA GLU A 53 22.91 -9.06 7.55
C GLU A 53 22.45 -7.60 7.64
N LEU A 54 21.18 -7.32 7.31
CA LEU A 54 20.54 -6.01 7.45
C LEU A 54 19.63 -5.91 8.69
N GLY A 55 19.72 -6.85 9.61
CA GLY A 55 18.93 -6.87 10.84
C GLY A 55 17.54 -7.50 10.71
N GLY A 56 17.28 -8.20 9.62
CA GLY A 56 16.04 -8.90 9.34
C GLY A 56 15.99 -10.34 9.83
N ALA A 57 14.89 -11.04 9.56
CA ALA A 57 14.69 -12.46 9.86
C ALA A 57 15.22 -13.39 8.73
N GLY A 58 15.49 -12.86 7.55
CA GLY A 58 15.98 -13.61 6.40
C GLY A 58 14.93 -14.46 5.70
N GLY A 59 13.65 -14.15 5.89
CA GLY A 59 12.54 -14.76 5.16
C GLY A 59 12.32 -14.10 3.78
N THR A 60 11.20 -14.45 3.19
CA THR A 60 10.80 -14.01 1.83
C THR A 60 9.70 -12.95 1.86
N TRP A 61 9.43 -12.31 0.73
CA TRP A 61 8.27 -11.43 0.58
C TRP A 61 6.95 -12.19 0.66
N HIS A 62 6.92 -13.50 0.40
CA HIS A 62 5.74 -14.33 0.62
C HIS A 62 5.44 -14.50 2.12
N ASP A 63 6.46 -14.69 2.95
CA ASP A 63 6.30 -14.74 4.41
C ASP A 63 5.70 -13.45 4.97
N PHE A 64 6.18 -12.29 4.47
CA PHE A 64 5.59 -11.00 4.82
C PHE A 64 4.13 -10.89 4.36
N VAL A 65 3.83 -11.33 3.12
CA VAL A 65 2.48 -11.25 2.56
C VAL A 65 1.50 -12.12 3.34
N ASP A 66 1.87 -13.33 3.75
CA ASP A 66 1.01 -14.19 4.57
C ASP A 66 0.67 -13.54 5.92
N ALA A 67 1.64 -12.86 6.55
CA ALA A 67 1.41 -12.07 7.76
C ALA A 67 0.54 -10.84 7.48
N PHE A 68 0.81 -10.12 6.39
CA PHE A 68 0.05 -8.94 5.96
C PHE A 68 -1.43 -9.27 5.71
N GLU A 69 -1.73 -10.37 5.00
CA GLU A 69 -3.10 -10.82 4.73
C GLU A 69 -3.83 -11.15 6.03
N ALA A 70 -3.17 -11.85 6.95
CA ALA A 70 -3.74 -12.20 8.25
C ALA A 70 -4.07 -10.96 9.08
N VAL A 71 -3.17 -9.98 9.13
CA VAL A 71 -3.36 -8.70 9.84
C VAL A 71 -4.47 -7.86 9.20
N ALA A 72 -4.48 -7.74 7.86
CA ALA A 72 -5.48 -6.97 7.13
C ALA A 72 -6.91 -7.51 7.36
N ALA A 73 -7.06 -8.84 7.35
CA ALA A 73 -8.34 -9.48 7.64
C ALA A 73 -8.78 -9.28 9.10
N ALA A 74 -7.86 -9.38 10.05
CA ALA A 74 -8.16 -9.28 11.48
C ALA A 74 -8.53 -7.85 11.92
N LEU A 75 -7.79 -6.84 11.46
CA LEU A 75 -8.05 -5.43 11.81
C LEU A 75 -9.21 -4.81 11.02
N ARG A 76 -9.57 -5.36 9.85
CA ARG A 76 -10.72 -4.92 9.05
C ARG A 76 -10.65 -3.44 8.64
N SER A 77 -9.45 -2.87 8.59
CA SER A 77 -9.19 -1.47 8.27
C SER A 77 -8.44 -1.35 6.94
N VAL A 78 -9.02 -0.64 5.98
CA VAL A 78 -8.38 -0.31 4.70
C VAL A 78 -7.21 0.63 4.94
N GLY A 79 -7.38 1.67 5.76
CA GLY A 79 -6.34 2.67 6.05
C GLY A 79 -5.12 2.04 6.72
N PHE A 80 -5.32 1.18 7.73
CA PHE A 80 -4.20 0.50 8.38
C PHE A 80 -3.47 -0.48 7.44
N ALA A 81 -4.22 -1.23 6.61
CA ALA A 81 -3.61 -2.11 5.62
C ALA A 81 -2.82 -1.33 4.55
N MET A 82 -3.28 -0.12 4.17
CA MET A 82 -2.51 0.80 3.32
C MET A 82 -1.22 1.26 4.00
N ALA A 83 -1.27 1.57 5.30
CA ALA A 83 -0.09 1.94 6.08
C ALA A 83 0.96 0.82 6.08
N LEU A 84 0.53 -0.43 6.33
CA LEU A 84 1.41 -1.61 6.28
C LEU A 84 2.07 -1.77 4.90
N ALA A 85 1.28 -1.66 3.83
CA ALA A 85 1.78 -1.79 2.47
C ALA A 85 2.79 -0.68 2.11
N ASN A 86 2.55 0.56 2.52
CA ASN A 86 3.45 1.69 2.29
C ASN A 86 4.77 1.50 3.02
N GLN A 87 4.75 1.11 4.28
CA GLN A 87 5.93 0.83 5.09
C GLN A 87 6.78 -0.30 4.50
N ALA A 88 6.15 -1.43 4.18
CA ALA A 88 6.83 -2.58 3.57
C ALA A 88 7.48 -2.22 2.24
N THR A 89 6.80 -1.41 1.43
CA THR A 89 7.31 -0.94 0.14
C THR A 89 8.55 -0.06 0.30
N LEU A 90 8.55 0.85 1.28
CA LEU A 90 9.72 1.69 1.58
C LEU A 90 10.91 0.88 2.12
N ILE A 91 10.65 -0.07 3.03
CA ILE A 91 11.68 -0.98 3.54
C ILE A 91 12.29 -1.79 2.38
N ARG A 92 11.44 -2.35 1.50
CA ARG A 92 11.91 -3.07 0.30
C ARG A 92 12.76 -2.19 -0.60
N ALA A 93 12.37 -0.94 -0.80
CA ALA A 93 13.13 0.01 -1.62
C ALA A 93 14.54 0.25 -1.05
N LEU A 94 14.66 0.45 0.26
CA LEU A 94 15.94 0.61 0.94
C LEU A 94 16.79 -0.65 0.88
N VAL A 95 16.21 -1.82 1.10
CA VAL A 95 16.92 -3.11 1.00
C VAL A 95 17.45 -3.32 -0.41
N ALA A 96 16.65 -3.05 -1.44
CA ALA A 96 17.01 -3.33 -2.83
C ALA A 96 17.95 -2.28 -3.45
N TYR A 97 17.77 -1.00 -3.11
CA TYR A 97 18.38 0.12 -3.83
C TYR A 97 19.20 1.06 -2.95
N GLY A 98 19.08 0.96 -1.63
CA GLY A 98 19.86 1.78 -0.71
C GLY A 98 21.36 1.46 -0.77
N SER A 99 22.22 2.46 -0.59
CA SER A 99 23.64 2.25 -0.27
C SER A 99 23.80 1.64 1.11
N ASP A 100 24.96 1.09 1.42
CA ASP A 100 25.24 0.54 2.76
C ASP A 100 25.08 1.62 3.84
N ALA A 101 25.49 2.86 3.56
CA ALA A 101 25.30 3.99 4.46
C ALA A 101 23.81 4.32 4.67
N GLN A 102 23.00 4.32 3.62
CA GLN A 102 21.56 4.55 3.71
C GLN A 102 20.85 3.42 4.48
N ARG A 103 21.20 2.16 4.21
CA ARG A 103 20.68 1.01 4.95
C ARG A 103 21.04 1.10 6.42
N ALA A 104 22.30 1.36 6.76
CA ALA A 104 22.76 1.49 8.15
C ALA A 104 22.07 2.66 8.89
N ARG A 105 21.82 3.77 8.20
CA ARG A 105 21.16 4.96 8.76
C ARG A 105 19.68 4.77 9.01
N HIS A 106 18.94 4.15 8.07
CA HIS A 106 17.47 4.21 8.07
C HIS A 106 16.79 2.88 8.43
N LEU A 107 17.33 1.71 8.05
CA LEU A 107 16.67 0.44 8.32
C LEU A 107 16.44 0.16 9.81
N PRO A 108 17.40 0.40 10.74
CA PRO A 108 17.17 0.05 12.15
C PRO A 108 15.91 0.69 12.73
N SER A 109 15.67 1.97 12.45
CA SER A 109 14.49 2.69 12.93
C SER A 109 13.19 2.19 12.28
N LEU A 110 13.17 1.98 10.96
CA LEU A 110 12.00 1.46 10.25
C LEU A 110 11.65 0.04 10.70
N LEU A 111 12.64 -0.82 10.92
CA LEU A 111 12.45 -2.19 11.41
C LEU A 111 12.00 -2.23 12.88
N SER A 112 12.15 -1.15 13.61
CA SER A 112 11.63 -0.97 14.97
C SER A 112 10.28 -0.25 15.01
N GLY A 113 9.65 0.02 13.87
CA GLY A 113 8.31 0.60 13.78
C GLY A 113 8.26 2.10 13.55
N ALA A 114 9.40 2.80 13.36
CA ALA A 114 9.37 4.18 12.90
C ALA A 114 8.68 4.26 11.54
N ILE A 115 7.73 5.18 11.41
CA ILE A 115 6.91 5.30 10.20
C ILE A 115 7.69 6.04 9.12
N GLY A 116 7.66 5.46 7.91
CA GLY A 116 8.14 6.09 6.69
C GLY A 116 7.01 6.55 5.79
N ALA A 117 7.28 7.55 4.95
CA ALA A 117 6.34 8.03 3.94
C ALA A 117 6.99 8.07 2.56
N THR A 118 6.18 7.84 1.51
CA THR A 118 6.58 8.03 0.11
C THR A 118 5.76 9.15 -0.49
N ALA A 119 6.41 10.26 -0.83
CA ALA A 119 5.78 11.46 -1.32
C ALA A 119 5.94 11.61 -2.82
N ILE A 120 4.88 11.28 -3.57
CA ILE A 120 4.86 11.33 -5.03
C ILE A 120 3.93 12.44 -5.52
N SER A 121 2.66 12.40 -5.09
CA SER A 121 1.56 13.17 -5.65
C SER A 121 1.72 14.67 -5.45
N GLU A 122 1.29 15.44 -6.46
CA GLU A 122 1.22 16.89 -6.45
C GLU A 122 -0.15 17.37 -6.92
N LYS A 123 -0.58 18.53 -6.49
CA LYS A 123 -1.92 19.06 -6.79
C LYS A 123 -2.13 19.32 -8.28
N GLY A 124 -1.10 19.79 -8.96
CA GLY A 124 -1.17 20.17 -10.38
C GLY A 124 -1.01 19.00 -11.36
N THR A 125 -0.24 17.98 -10.99
CA THR A 125 0.17 16.91 -11.91
C THR A 125 -0.54 15.58 -11.65
N GLY A 126 -1.27 15.44 -10.53
CA GLY A 126 -1.93 14.20 -10.15
C GLY A 126 -0.95 13.02 -10.11
N THR A 127 -1.16 12.03 -10.97
CA THR A 127 -0.34 10.80 -11.06
C THR A 127 0.70 10.83 -12.18
N GLU A 128 0.92 11.97 -12.87
CA GLU A 128 1.88 12.07 -13.95
C GLU A 128 3.31 12.36 -13.44
N VAL A 129 4.03 11.31 -13.10
CA VAL A 129 5.39 11.39 -12.51
C VAL A 129 6.39 12.17 -13.36
N ARG A 130 6.19 12.24 -14.68
CA ARG A 130 7.10 12.98 -15.58
C ARG A 130 6.85 14.48 -15.61
N ALA A 131 5.74 14.93 -15.05
CA ALA A 131 5.34 16.33 -15.00
C ALA A 131 5.42 16.92 -13.58
N LEU A 132 6.15 16.25 -12.66
CA LEU A 132 6.31 16.73 -11.30
C LEU A 132 6.99 18.09 -11.26
N GLU A 133 6.39 19.01 -10.50
CA GLU A 133 6.88 20.38 -10.28
C GLU A 133 7.91 20.46 -9.17
N THR A 134 7.88 19.50 -8.21
CA THR A 134 8.93 19.37 -7.18
C THR A 134 10.26 19.13 -7.86
N CYS A 135 11.18 20.07 -7.70
CA CYS A 135 12.46 20.08 -8.38
C CYS A 135 13.63 19.88 -7.40
N LEU A 136 14.63 19.16 -7.87
CA LEU A 136 15.93 18.97 -7.25
C LEU A 136 16.98 19.60 -8.15
N VAL A 137 17.60 20.67 -7.69
CA VAL A 137 18.56 21.45 -8.47
C VAL A 137 19.93 21.36 -7.83
N ARG A 138 20.98 21.11 -8.62
CA ARG A 138 22.35 21.09 -8.11
C ARG A 138 22.75 22.50 -7.63
N ASP A 139 23.33 22.58 -6.44
CA ASP A 139 23.81 23.81 -5.82
C ASP A 139 25.20 23.54 -5.20
N GLY A 140 26.24 23.73 -6.01
CA GLY A 140 27.61 23.41 -5.64
C GLY A 140 27.84 21.92 -5.38
N ASP A 141 28.20 21.56 -4.14
CA ASP A 141 28.47 20.19 -3.69
C ASP A 141 27.24 19.41 -3.21
N HIS A 142 26.08 20.06 -3.16
CA HIS A 142 24.80 19.50 -2.72
C HIS A 142 23.69 19.79 -3.72
N TYR A 143 22.46 19.48 -3.34
CA TYR A 143 21.25 19.81 -4.10
C TYR A 143 20.31 20.64 -3.21
N ARG A 144 19.48 21.43 -3.87
CA ARG A 144 18.36 22.15 -3.27
C ARG A 144 17.06 21.54 -3.77
N LEU A 145 16.18 21.19 -2.83
CA LEU A 145 14.88 20.60 -3.11
C LEU A 145 13.79 21.62 -2.78
N ASP A 146 12.96 21.93 -3.79
CA ASP A 146 11.83 22.85 -3.70
C ASP A 146 10.58 22.21 -4.29
N GLY A 147 9.41 22.48 -3.70
CA GLY A 147 8.12 22.02 -4.23
C GLY A 147 7.06 21.74 -3.19
N HIS A 148 5.98 21.09 -3.63
CA HIS A 148 4.85 20.72 -2.77
C HIS A 148 4.39 19.30 -3.06
N LYS A 149 4.10 18.54 -2.03
CA LYS A 149 3.49 17.21 -2.14
C LYS A 149 2.12 17.23 -1.51
N TYR A 150 1.18 16.51 -2.11
CA TYR A 150 -0.24 16.58 -1.80
C TYR A 150 -0.81 15.19 -1.47
N ASN A 151 -1.62 15.11 -0.42
CA ASN A 151 -2.27 13.87 0.03
C ASN A 151 -1.28 12.71 0.29
N ILE A 152 -0.25 12.96 1.08
CA ILE A 152 0.77 11.97 1.39
C ILE A 152 0.41 11.22 2.65
N SER A 153 0.25 9.90 2.53
CA SER A 153 0.04 9.00 3.66
C SER A 153 1.21 9.11 4.65
N HIS A 154 0.87 9.26 5.92
CA HIS A 154 1.81 9.42 7.03
C HIS A 154 2.71 10.67 6.99
N ALA A 155 2.51 11.61 6.08
CA ALA A 155 3.30 12.85 6.08
C ALA A 155 3.32 13.56 7.44
N PRO A 156 2.20 13.63 8.20
CA PRO A 156 2.18 14.31 9.50
C PRO A 156 3.11 13.70 10.55
N GLU A 157 3.43 12.41 10.47
CA GLU A 157 4.11 11.67 11.55
C GLU A 157 5.34 10.87 11.11
N ALA A 158 5.68 10.87 9.82
CA ALA A 158 6.82 10.12 9.28
C ALA A 158 8.15 10.56 9.94
N ARG A 159 9.05 9.59 10.09
CA ARG A 159 10.45 9.79 10.53
C ARG A 159 11.45 9.68 9.39
N LEU A 160 11.03 9.14 8.26
CA LEU A 160 11.77 9.12 7.00
C LEU A 160 10.80 9.40 5.87
N MET A 161 11.20 10.26 4.93
CA MET A 161 10.44 10.50 3.72
C MET A 161 11.27 10.18 2.49
N MET A 162 10.68 9.42 1.57
CA MET A 162 11.16 9.28 0.20
C MET A 162 10.39 10.24 -0.70
N ILE A 163 11.03 11.31 -1.11
CA ILE A 163 10.45 12.33 -1.98
C ILE A 163 10.80 12.02 -3.44
N VAL A 164 9.80 12.00 -4.31
CA VAL A 164 9.99 11.90 -5.75
C VAL A 164 10.06 13.32 -6.33
N ALA A 165 11.17 13.64 -6.99
CA ALA A 165 11.41 14.96 -7.55
C ALA A 165 11.93 14.87 -8.98
N THR A 166 11.86 15.96 -9.72
CA THR A 166 12.53 16.15 -11.01
C THR A 166 13.91 16.71 -10.78
N LEU A 167 14.95 15.93 -11.05
CA LEU A 167 16.33 16.40 -11.08
C LEU A 167 16.53 17.25 -12.32
N THR A 168 16.92 18.52 -12.12
CA THR A 168 17.22 19.47 -13.18
C THR A 168 18.67 19.93 -13.07
N GLY A 169 19.31 20.29 -14.20
CA GLY A 169 20.71 20.73 -14.27
C GLY A 169 21.22 20.62 -15.71
N ASP A 170 22.50 20.32 -15.91
CA ASP A 170 23.18 20.31 -17.22
C ASP A 170 22.73 19.21 -18.19
N GLY A 171 21.73 18.42 -17.83
CA GLY A 171 21.21 17.32 -18.62
C GLY A 171 19.71 17.40 -18.90
N LYS A 172 19.15 16.33 -19.51
CA LYS A 172 17.70 16.18 -19.61
C LYS A 172 17.10 15.96 -18.22
N PRO A 173 15.93 16.56 -17.91
CA PRO A 173 15.24 16.31 -16.66
C PRO A 173 15.05 14.81 -16.39
N ALA A 174 15.37 14.36 -15.18
CA ALA A 174 15.28 12.98 -14.77
C ALA A 174 14.54 12.87 -13.43
N THR A 175 13.90 11.73 -13.20
CA THR A 175 13.28 11.44 -11.89
C THR A 175 14.37 11.12 -10.87
N ALA A 176 14.29 11.74 -9.69
CA ALA A 176 15.12 11.45 -8.52
C ALA A 176 14.24 10.97 -7.36
N LEU A 177 14.78 10.06 -6.55
CA LEU A 177 14.21 9.62 -5.28
C LEU A 177 15.13 10.11 -4.16
N VAL A 178 14.60 10.92 -3.25
CA VAL A 178 15.38 11.59 -2.21
C VAL A 178 14.92 11.09 -0.85
N LEU A 179 15.85 10.62 -0.02
CA LEU A 179 15.59 10.19 1.35
C LEU A 179 15.91 11.33 2.30
N ILE A 180 14.90 11.88 2.99
CA ILE A 180 15.10 13.00 3.93
C ILE A 180 14.48 12.74 5.28
N ASP A 181 15.10 13.34 6.30
CA ASP A 181 14.50 13.55 7.60
C ASP A 181 13.46 14.68 7.49
N PRO A 182 12.17 14.44 7.82
CA PRO A 182 11.14 15.46 7.74
C PRO A 182 11.25 16.59 8.78
N GLU A 183 12.09 16.46 9.79
CA GLU A 183 12.37 17.52 10.77
C GLU A 183 13.44 18.53 10.28
N ARG A 184 13.99 18.29 9.10
CA ARG A 184 15.01 19.16 8.48
C ARG A 184 14.46 20.54 8.14
N ALA A 185 15.33 21.55 8.23
CA ALA A 185 15.00 22.91 7.82
C ALA A 185 14.48 22.98 6.37
N GLY A 186 13.44 23.78 6.14
CA GLY A 186 12.78 23.92 4.85
C GLY A 186 11.65 22.90 4.58
N VAL A 187 11.46 21.89 5.44
CA VAL A 187 10.34 20.95 5.35
C VAL A 187 9.21 21.41 6.27
N GLN A 188 8.03 21.59 5.70
CA GLN A 188 6.81 21.87 6.47
C GLN A 188 5.76 20.80 6.19
N ARG A 189 5.16 20.27 7.24
CA ARG A 189 4.10 19.25 7.18
C ARG A 189 2.78 19.84 7.65
N SER A 190 1.69 19.55 6.94
CA SER A 190 0.36 19.87 7.42
C SER A 190 -0.05 18.99 8.60
N ALA A 191 -1.05 19.42 9.36
CA ALA A 191 -1.79 18.51 10.24
C ALA A 191 -2.52 17.43 9.40
N PRO A 192 -2.92 16.30 10.02
CA PRO A 192 -3.74 15.30 9.36
C PRO A 192 -5.02 15.91 8.79
N GLN A 193 -5.35 15.53 7.56
CA GLN A 193 -6.55 16.00 6.86
C GLN A 193 -7.76 15.16 7.28
N ALA A 194 -8.92 15.81 7.37
CA ALA A 194 -10.20 15.11 7.50
C ALA A 194 -10.61 14.53 6.15
N THR A 195 -10.74 13.20 6.08
CA THR A 195 -11.09 12.48 4.86
C THR A 195 -12.43 11.78 5.00
N PHE A 196 -13.12 11.56 3.88
CA PHE A 196 -14.39 10.82 3.86
C PHE A 196 -14.20 9.33 4.18
N GLY A 197 -13.15 8.71 3.63
CA GLY A 197 -12.73 7.33 3.90
C GLY A 197 -11.28 7.28 4.32
N VAL A 198 -10.83 6.13 4.82
CA VAL A 198 -9.49 5.88 5.37
C VAL A 198 -9.06 6.90 6.42
N ALA A 199 -10.02 7.32 7.25
CA ALA A 199 -9.83 8.35 8.26
C ALA A 199 -8.84 7.94 9.35
N ASP A 200 -8.54 6.66 9.47
CA ASP A 200 -7.55 6.07 10.36
C ASP A 200 -6.12 6.05 9.76
N LEU A 201 -5.95 6.55 8.53
CA LEU A 201 -4.64 6.76 7.91
C LEU A 201 -4.31 8.26 7.94
N PRO A 202 -3.34 8.73 8.72
CA PRO A 202 -2.93 10.13 8.72
C PRO A 202 -2.42 10.54 7.34
N ILE A 203 -3.14 11.44 6.68
CA ILE A 203 -2.80 11.97 5.36
C ILE A 203 -2.51 13.46 5.51
N GLY A 204 -1.46 13.97 4.88
CA GLY A 204 -1.12 15.38 4.93
C GLY A 204 -0.35 15.84 3.72
N ASP A 205 -0.10 17.14 3.66
CA ASP A 205 0.65 17.79 2.60
C ASP A 205 2.05 18.17 3.08
N LEU A 206 2.97 18.35 2.13
CA LEU A 206 4.33 18.82 2.37
C LEU A 206 4.60 20.07 1.56
N ALA A 207 5.23 21.08 2.19
CA ALA A 207 5.90 22.17 1.51
C ALA A 207 7.41 22.02 1.72
N LEU A 208 8.16 22.14 0.62
CA LEU A 208 9.61 22.02 0.57
C LEU A 208 10.17 23.35 0.05
N SER A 209 10.98 24.02 0.84
CA SER A 209 11.52 25.33 0.50
C SER A 209 13.01 25.40 0.82
N GLY A 210 13.85 25.37 -0.20
CA GLY A 210 15.29 25.43 -0.05
C GLY A 210 15.88 24.28 0.77
N VAL A 211 15.27 23.10 0.74
CA VAL A 211 15.74 21.93 1.51
C VAL A 211 17.07 21.46 0.97
N ARG A 212 18.12 21.51 1.80
CA ARG A 212 19.44 20.98 1.43
C ARG A 212 19.37 19.45 1.37
N VAL A 213 19.88 18.87 0.28
CA VAL A 213 19.99 17.44 0.03
C VAL A 213 21.42 17.11 -0.35
N ASP A 214 22.06 16.23 0.38
CA ASP A 214 23.40 15.77 0.06
C ASP A 214 23.33 14.61 -0.95
N ALA A 215 24.42 14.39 -1.70
CA ALA A 215 24.41 13.39 -2.78
C ALA A 215 24.17 11.95 -2.29
N ASP A 216 24.55 11.64 -1.05
CA ASP A 216 24.34 10.35 -0.42
C ASP A 216 22.89 10.12 0.07
N GLU A 217 22.01 11.12 -0.06
CA GLU A 217 20.57 11.01 0.22
C GLU A 217 19.74 10.66 -1.03
N LEU A 218 20.36 10.58 -2.21
CA LEU A 218 19.71 10.09 -3.41
C LEU A 218 19.63 8.57 -3.38
N LEU A 219 18.44 8.01 -3.48
CA LEU A 219 18.23 6.56 -3.57
C LEU A 219 18.56 6.07 -4.99
N GLY A 220 19.53 5.18 -5.10
CA GLY A 220 20.03 4.69 -6.37
C GLY A 220 20.95 5.69 -7.07
N THR A 221 21.15 5.51 -8.38
CA THR A 221 21.99 6.38 -9.21
C THR A 221 21.18 7.47 -9.90
N PRO A 222 21.71 8.68 -10.06
CA PRO A 222 21.07 9.72 -10.87
C PRO A 222 20.71 9.20 -12.28
N GLY A 223 19.45 9.41 -12.70
CA GLY A 223 18.91 8.89 -13.97
C GLY A 223 18.11 7.59 -13.88
N ASP A 224 18.31 6.78 -12.85
CA ASP A 224 17.58 5.52 -12.62
C ASP A 224 16.23 5.72 -11.90
N GLY A 225 15.96 6.89 -11.35
CA GLY A 225 14.85 7.14 -10.44
C GLY A 225 13.48 6.69 -10.96
N LEU A 226 13.20 6.89 -12.25
CA LEU A 226 11.92 6.43 -12.83
C LEU A 226 11.81 4.89 -12.83
N ARG A 227 12.87 4.17 -13.13
CA ARG A 227 12.90 2.72 -13.11
C ARG A 227 12.68 2.19 -11.70
N LEU A 228 13.39 2.75 -10.72
CA LEU A 228 13.23 2.40 -9.30
C LEU A 228 11.81 2.69 -8.82
N LEU A 229 11.28 3.86 -9.13
CA LEU A 229 9.92 4.24 -8.76
C LEU A 229 8.87 3.28 -9.34
N MET A 230 9.05 2.82 -10.58
CA MET A 230 8.12 1.86 -11.20
C MET A 230 8.14 0.50 -10.47
N ASP A 231 9.30 0.02 -10.05
CA ASP A 231 9.41 -1.20 -9.25
C ASP A 231 8.80 -1.03 -7.85
N ILE A 232 9.13 0.06 -7.17
CA ILE A 232 8.59 0.41 -5.86
C ILE A 232 7.05 0.51 -5.91
N ALA A 233 6.52 1.25 -6.89
CA ALA A 233 5.08 1.37 -7.09
C ALA A 233 4.41 0.03 -7.45
N SER A 234 5.11 -0.88 -8.12
CA SER A 234 4.58 -2.21 -8.45
C SER A 234 4.38 -3.06 -7.20
N MET A 235 5.32 -3.03 -6.25
CA MET A 235 5.14 -3.71 -4.96
C MET A 235 3.93 -3.15 -4.20
N ASN A 236 3.81 -1.83 -4.12
CA ASN A 236 2.67 -1.18 -3.48
C ASN A 236 1.33 -1.59 -4.13
N ARG A 237 1.26 -1.65 -5.46
CA ARG A 237 0.07 -2.06 -6.20
C ARG A 237 -0.32 -3.51 -5.95
N ALA A 238 0.65 -4.43 -5.89
CA ALA A 238 0.39 -5.83 -5.56
C ALA A 238 -0.18 -5.96 -4.14
N LEU A 239 0.43 -5.29 -3.15
CA LEU A 239 -0.07 -5.27 -1.77
C LEU A 239 -1.45 -4.60 -1.66
N PHE A 240 -1.73 -3.56 -2.45
CA PHE A 240 -3.05 -2.93 -2.50
C PHE A 240 -4.11 -3.84 -3.12
N GLY A 241 -3.75 -4.68 -4.08
CA GLY A 241 -4.63 -5.76 -4.54
C GLY A 241 -4.96 -6.72 -3.41
N LEU A 242 -3.95 -7.21 -2.68
CA LEU A 242 -4.13 -8.15 -1.57
C LEU A 242 -4.96 -7.56 -0.43
N LEU A 243 -4.72 -6.30 -0.03
CA LEU A 243 -5.53 -5.66 1.01
C LEU A 243 -7.01 -5.63 0.64
N CYS A 244 -7.36 -5.35 -0.64
CA CYS A 244 -8.76 -5.30 -1.08
C CYS A 244 -9.49 -6.63 -0.84
N ALA A 245 -8.85 -7.77 -1.14
CA ALA A 245 -9.41 -9.08 -0.89
C ALA A 245 -9.56 -9.36 0.62
N ASN A 246 -8.51 -9.09 1.38
CA ASN A 246 -8.43 -9.53 2.79
C ASN A 246 -9.26 -8.67 3.75
N VAL A 247 -9.37 -7.35 3.53
CA VAL A 247 -10.27 -6.51 4.33
C VAL A 247 -11.75 -6.78 4.03
N THR A 248 -12.08 -7.31 2.84
CA THR A 248 -13.47 -7.66 2.47
C THR A 248 -13.94 -8.96 3.11
N GLN A 249 -13.05 -9.94 3.28
CA GLN A 249 -13.37 -11.28 3.77
C GLN A 249 -14.18 -11.30 5.08
N PRO A 250 -13.81 -10.57 6.15
CA PRO A 250 -14.57 -10.59 7.40
C PRO A 250 -15.96 -9.94 7.28
N PHE A 251 -16.15 -8.96 6.40
CA PHE A 251 -17.47 -8.37 6.14
C PHE A 251 -18.38 -9.33 5.38
N LEU A 252 -17.84 -10.17 4.51
CA LEU A 252 -18.60 -11.25 3.88
C LEU A 252 -19.03 -12.29 4.93
N ALA A 253 -18.17 -12.65 5.88
CA ALA A 253 -18.51 -13.57 6.97
C ALA A 253 -19.65 -13.01 7.83
N ASP A 254 -19.60 -11.72 8.19
CA ASP A 254 -20.68 -11.04 8.91
C ASP A 254 -21.99 -11.03 8.12
N ALA A 255 -21.90 -10.78 6.82
CA ALA A 255 -23.08 -10.78 5.94
C ALA A 255 -23.73 -12.17 5.84
N LEU A 256 -22.93 -13.23 5.75
CA LEU A 256 -23.41 -14.62 5.77
C LEU A 256 -24.16 -14.92 7.07
N ALA A 257 -23.61 -14.52 8.22
CA ALA A 257 -24.27 -14.69 9.53
C ALA A 257 -25.59 -13.88 9.58
N HIS A 258 -25.58 -12.63 9.07
CA HIS A 258 -26.76 -11.76 9.02
C HIS A 258 -27.90 -12.38 8.20
N VAL A 259 -27.62 -12.85 6.97
CA VAL A 259 -28.67 -13.39 6.08
C VAL A 259 -29.24 -14.72 6.56
N GLY A 260 -28.47 -15.52 7.27
CA GLY A 260 -28.95 -16.77 7.90
C GLY A 260 -29.88 -16.50 9.08
N ALA A 261 -29.64 -15.42 9.84
CA ALA A 261 -30.46 -15.06 11.01
C ALA A 261 -31.69 -14.21 10.66
N ARG A 262 -31.60 -13.33 9.66
CA ARG A 262 -32.68 -12.39 9.29
C ARG A 262 -33.71 -13.07 8.42
N LYS A 263 -35.00 -12.89 8.75
CA LYS A 263 -36.14 -13.41 7.98
C LYS A 263 -36.91 -12.29 7.29
N THR A 264 -37.41 -12.59 6.09
CA THR A 264 -38.38 -11.77 5.35
C THR A 264 -39.34 -12.69 4.61
N LEU A 265 -40.61 -12.31 4.47
CA LEU A 265 -41.66 -13.13 3.84
C LEU A 265 -41.69 -14.60 4.38
N GLY A 266 -41.39 -14.77 5.69
CA GLY A 266 -41.46 -16.07 6.38
C GLY A 266 -40.22 -16.94 6.23
N VAL A 267 -39.23 -16.59 5.39
CA VAL A 267 -38.00 -17.37 5.15
C VAL A 267 -36.75 -16.54 5.48
N ALA A 268 -35.62 -17.21 5.71
CA ALA A 268 -34.32 -16.53 5.90
C ALA A 268 -33.90 -15.80 4.64
N LEU A 269 -33.12 -14.72 4.79
CA LEU A 269 -32.68 -13.91 3.64
C LEU A 269 -31.84 -14.71 2.64
N ASP A 270 -31.06 -15.67 3.11
CA ASP A 270 -30.23 -16.55 2.30
C ASP A 270 -31.02 -17.53 1.40
N ALA A 271 -32.34 -17.71 1.64
CA ALA A 271 -33.22 -18.45 0.74
C ALA A 271 -33.56 -17.69 -0.55
N HIS A 272 -33.27 -16.37 -0.62
CA HIS A 272 -33.58 -15.54 -1.76
C HIS A 272 -32.41 -15.51 -2.76
N GLN A 273 -32.64 -15.92 -4.03
CA GLN A 273 -31.60 -15.99 -5.07
C GLN A 273 -30.89 -14.64 -5.31
N HIS A 274 -31.58 -13.51 -5.17
CA HIS A 274 -30.99 -12.19 -5.32
C HIS A 274 -29.97 -11.87 -4.22
N VAL A 275 -30.19 -12.37 -3.00
CA VAL A 275 -29.24 -12.26 -1.90
C VAL A 275 -28.06 -13.19 -2.11
N GLN A 276 -28.31 -14.45 -2.47
CA GLN A 276 -27.27 -15.43 -2.80
C GLN A 276 -26.34 -14.90 -3.90
N ARG A 277 -26.89 -14.33 -4.98
CA ARG A 277 -26.09 -13.73 -6.05
C ARG A 277 -25.14 -12.68 -5.54
N ARG A 278 -25.60 -11.74 -4.69
CA ARG A 278 -24.72 -10.68 -4.14
C ARG A 278 -23.58 -11.25 -3.32
N LEU A 279 -23.85 -12.25 -2.48
CA LEU A 279 -22.82 -12.92 -1.67
C LEU A 279 -21.80 -13.66 -2.54
N VAL A 280 -22.26 -14.34 -3.59
CA VAL A 280 -21.39 -15.03 -4.55
C VAL A 280 -20.55 -14.02 -5.33
N ASP A 281 -21.12 -12.90 -5.79
CA ASP A 281 -20.37 -11.84 -6.47
C ASP A 281 -19.24 -11.29 -5.59
N VAL A 282 -19.50 -11.10 -4.28
CA VAL A 282 -18.47 -10.68 -3.31
C VAL A 282 -17.38 -11.74 -3.17
N GLN A 283 -17.76 -13.03 -2.99
CA GLN A 283 -16.78 -14.12 -2.86
C GLN A 283 -15.92 -14.26 -4.12
N VAL A 284 -16.53 -14.21 -5.31
CA VAL A 284 -15.80 -14.25 -6.59
C VAL A 284 -14.83 -13.09 -6.72
N GLY A 285 -15.24 -11.88 -6.30
CA GLY A 285 -14.37 -10.70 -6.28
C GLY A 285 -13.16 -10.90 -5.35
N ILE A 286 -13.37 -11.41 -4.14
CA ILE A 286 -12.30 -11.71 -3.17
C ILE A 286 -11.28 -12.68 -3.78
N GLU A 287 -11.75 -13.83 -4.31
CA GLU A 287 -10.84 -14.84 -4.86
C GLU A 287 -10.10 -14.35 -6.10
N ARG A 288 -10.82 -13.74 -7.04
CA ARG A 288 -10.22 -13.16 -8.25
C ARG A 288 -9.12 -12.16 -7.91
N THR A 289 -9.39 -11.25 -7.00
CA THR A 289 -8.44 -10.22 -6.56
C THR A 289 -7.24 -10.86 -5.86
N ARG A 290 -7.45 -11.79 -4.93
CA ARG A 290 -6.37 -12.47 -4.19
C ARG A 290 -5.42 -13.19 -5.13
N TRP A 291 -5.94 -14.04 -6.03
CA TRP A 291 -5.11 -14.80 -6.96
C TRP A 291 -4.38 -13.90 -7.96
N THR A 292 -5.06 -12.87 -8.47
CA THR A 292 -4.42 -11.89 -9.39
C THR A 292 -3.28 -11.15 -8.70
N ALA A 293 -3.47 -10.74 -7.45
CA ALA A 293 -2.46 -9.99 -6.71
C ALA A 293 -1.27 -10.87 -6.27
N ARG A 294 -1.52 -12.12 -5.84
CA ARG A 294 -0.45 -13.08 -5.53
C ARG A 294 0.37 -13.41 -6.77
N ALA A 295 -0.26 -13.69 -7.91
CA ALA A 295 0.44 -13.93 -9.17
C ALA A 295 1.26 -12.70 -9.63
N ALA A 296 0.74 -11.48 -9.42
CA ALA A 296 1.49 -10.25 -9.71
C ALA A 296 2.73 -10.10 -8.81
N LEU A 297 2.60 -10.46 -7.53
CA LEU A 297 3.73 -10.49 -6.59
C LEU A 297 4.79 -11.50 -7.00
N ASP A 298 4.39 -12.71 -7.39
CA ASP A 298 5.31 -13.77 -7.86
C ASP A 298 6.15 -13.28 -9.05
N LEU A 299 5.49 -12.64 -10.03
CA LEU A 299 6.17 -12.04 -11.17
C LEU A 299 7.13 -10.92 -10.76
N LEU A 300 6.75 -10.11 -9.77
CA LEU A 300 7.57 -9.00 -9.28
C LEU A 300 8.80 -9.52 -8.52
N VAL A 301 8.63 -10.48 -7.63
CA VAL A 301 9.73 -11.09 -6.87
C VAL A 301 10.70 -11.83 -7.80
N ALA A 302 10.17 -12.51 -8.81
CA ALA A 302 10.96 -13.16 -9.85
C ALA A 302 11.53 -12.18 -10.91
N GLN A 303 11.36 -10.87 -10.73
CA GLN A 303 11.84 -9.82 -11.65
C GLN A 303 11.40 -10.02 -13.10
N ARG A 304 10.19 -10.55 -13.33
CA ARG A 304 9.67 -10.80 -14.66
C ARG A 304 9.21 -9.52 -15.35
N PRO A 305 9.43 -9.37 -16.67
CA PRO A 305 9.00 -8.18 -17.43
C PRO A 305 7.50 -7.89 -17.34
N GLU A 306 6.70 -8.93 -17.09
CA GLU A 306 5.25 -8.85 -16.97
C GLU A 306 4.76 -8.20 -15.65
N ALA A 307 5.62 -8.11 -14.64
CA ALA A 307 5.27 -7.64 -13.30
C ALA A 307 4.58 -6.27 -13.30
N LEU A 308 5.12 -5.29 -14.05
CA LEU A 308 4.57 -3.93 -14.10
C LEU A 308 3.09 -3.88 -14.53
N ALA A 309 2.74 -4.65 -15.57
CA ALA A 309 1.36 -4.72 -16.04
C ALA A 309 0.48 -5.47 -15.03
N ASN A 310 0.94 -6.63 -14.54
CA ASN A 310 0.16 -7.48 -13.64
C ASN A 310 -0.08 -6.82 -12.27
N CYS A 311 0.89 -6.07 -11.72
CA CYS A 311 0.68 -5.28 -10.51
C CYS A 311 -0.35 -4.15 -10.72
N SER A 312 -0.37 -3.51 -11.90
CA SER A 312 -1.41 -2.54 -12.25
C SER A 312 -2.79 -3.20 -12.40
N ILE A 313 -2.85 -4.40 -13.00
CA ILE A 313 -4.09 -5.19 -13.11
C ILE A 313 -4.59 -5.60 -11.72
N ALA A 314 -3.71 -6.09 -10.85
CA ALA A 314 -4.06 -6.50 -9.50
C ALA A 314 -4.69 -5.36 -8.69
N LYS A 315 -4.09 -4.15 -8.74
CA LYS A 315 -4.63 -2.97 -8.06
C LYS A 315 -5.96 -2.52 -8.67
N LEU A 316 -6.06 -2.45 -9.98
CA LEU A 316 -7.28 -2.03 -10.69
C LEU A 316 -8.44 -2.98 -10.41
N ALA A 317 -8.22 -4.28 -10.54
CA ALA A 317 -9.23 -5.31 -10.24
C ALA A 317 -9.63 -5.27 -8.76
N GLY A 318 -8.65 -5.21 -7.85
CA GLY A 318 -8.89 -5.17 -6.41
C GLY A 318 -9.72 -3.97 -5.98
N ALA A 319 -9.41 -2.77 -6.46
CA ALA A 319 -10.18 -1.58 -6.11
C ALA A 319 -11.64 -1.64 -6.60
N ARG A 320 -11.86 -2.20 -7.79
CA ARG A 320 -13.22 -2.41 -8.35
C ARG A 320 -14.00 -3.46 -7.57
N ASP A 321 -13.37 -4.58 -7.29
CA ASP A 321 -14.00 -5.68 -6.55
C ASP A 321 -14.34 -5.26 -5.13
N LEU A 322 -13.47 -4.48 -4.45
CA LEU A 322 -13.71 -3.91 -3.14
C LEU A 322 -14.90 -2.95 -3.14
N ALA A 323 -14.94 -2.00 -4.09
CA ALA A 323 -16.04 -1.05 -4.20
C ALA A 323 -17.38 -1.76 -4.49
N GLN A 324 -17.38 -2.74 -5.40
CA GLN A 324 -18.56 -3.53 -5.71
C GLN A 324 -19.02 -4.37 -4.52
N ALA A 325 -18.09 -5.00 -3.80
CA ALA A 325 -18.37 -5.75 -2.58
C ALA A 325 -18.99 -4.86 -1.50
N ALA A 326 -18.46 -3.66 -1.28
CA ALA A 326 -18.99 -2.71 -0.33
C ALA A 326 -20.46 -2.34 -0.63
N LEU A 327 -20.81 -2.10 -1.90
CA LEU A 327 -22.18 -1.84 -2.33
C LEU A 327 -23.10 -3.04 -2.16
N HIS A 328 -22.63 -4.26 -2.46
CA HIS A 328 -23.41 -5.48 -2.26
C HIS A 328 -23.69 -5.74 -0.77
N LEU A 329 -22.67 -5.60 0.06
CA LEU A 329 -22.76 -5.80 1.51
C LEU A 329 -23.69 -4.76 2.15
N LEU A 330 -23.60 -3.49 1.73
CA LEU A 330 -24.51 -2.44 2.16
C LEU A 330 -25.96 -2.78 1.81
N ALA A 331 -26.20 -3.21 0.57
CA ALA A 331 -27.55 -3.56 0.10
C ALA A 331 -28.14 -4.79 0.83
N ILE A 332 -27.31 -5.77 1.22
CA ILE A 332 -27.71 -6.95 1.99
C ILE A 332 -28.21 -6.55 3.38
N HIS A 333 -27.58 -5.57 4.03
CA HIS A 333 -27.95 -5.11 5.37
C HIS A 333 -29.14 -4.12 5.34
N GLY A 334 -29.55 -3.64 4.16
CA GLY A 334 -30.69 -2.71 4.02
C GLY A 334 -30.49 -1.45 4.86
N SER A 335 -31.53 -1.00 5.56
CA SER A 335 -31.50 0.21 6.39
C SER A 335 -30.48 0.15 7.53
N ASP A 336 -30.17 -1.03 8.05
CA ASP A 336 -29.17 -1.19 9.12
C ASP A 336 -27.75 -0.89 8.61
N GLY A 337 -27.48 -1.12 7.33
CA GLY A 337 -26.20 -0.80 6.69
C GLY A 337 -25.89 0.70 6.64
N TYR A 338 -26.89 1.57 6.70
CA TYR A 338 -26.71 3.03 6.70
C TYR A 338 -26.41 3.61 8.08
N ARG A 339 -26.43 2.81 9.13
CA ARG A 339 -26.05 3.26 10.47
C ARG A 339 -24.53 3.44 10.53
N ARG A 340 -24.09 4.47 11.28
CA ARG A 340 -22.65 4.61 11.57
C ARG A 340 -22.15 3.36 12.27
N GLY A 341 -21.02 2.84 11.79
CA GLY A 341 -20.43 1.60 12.31
C GLY A 341 -19.45 0.98 11.32
N PRO A 342 -18.94 -0.22 11.61
CA PRO A 342 -17.87 -0.84 10.80
C PRO A 342 -18.19 -0.98 9.32
N LEU A 343 -19.44 -1.34 8.96
CA LEU A 343 -19.85 -1.48 7.56
C LEU A 343 -19.88 -0.13 6.83
N ALA A 344 -20.42 0.92 7.47
CA ALA A 344 -20.46 2.25 6.88
C ALA A 344 -19.03 2.82 6.69
N THR A 345 -18.13 2.60 7.64
CA THR A 345 -16.70 2.93 7.52
C THR A 345 -16.08 2.17 6.36
N PHE A 346 -16.27 0.85 6.30
CA PHE A 346 -15.76 0.03 5.20
C PHE A 346 -16.23 0.51 3.82
N VAL A 347 -17.49 0.92 3.68
CA VAL A 347 -18.02 1.47 2.42
C VAL A 347 -17.30 2.77 2.04
N ALA A 348 -17.10 3.69 2.99
CA ALA A 348 -16.36 4.93 2.74
C ALA A 348 -14.91 4.66 2.35
N ASP A 349 -14.23 3.75 3.07
CA ASP A 349 -12.84 3.37 2.83
C ASP A 349 -12.66 2.66 1.48
N ALA A 350 -13.61 1.80 1.09
CA ALA A 350 -13.59 1.10 -0.19
C ALA A 350 -13.55 2.06 -1.39
N LEU A 351 -14.26 3.19 -1.29
CA LEU A 351 -14.28 4.19 -2.35
C LEU A 351 -12.95 4.93 -2.48
N ALA A 352 -12.21 5.12 -1.38
CA ALA A 352 -10.89 5.75 -1.40
C ALA A 352 -9.87 4.97 -2.24
N MET A 353 -10.02 3.64 -2.33
CA MET A 353 -9.16 2.79 -3.13
C MET A 353 -9.25 3.06 -4.64
N GLY A 354 -10.24 3.77 -5.11
CA GLY A 354 -10.31 4.21 -6.51
C GLY A 354 -9.16 5.13 -6.93
N SER A 355 -8.63 5.92 -5.99
CA SER A 355 -7.53 6.88 -6.24
C SER A 355 -6.19 6.46 -5.61
N ALA A 356 -6.20 5.74 -4.49
CA ALA A 356 -5.00 5.31 -3.80
C ALA A 356 -4.12 4.38 -4.66
N GLY A 357 -2.80 4.59 -4.66
CA GLY A 357 -1.86 3.80 -5.48
C GLY A 357 -1.95 4.05 -6.99
N GLY A 358 -2.66 5.11 -7.40
CA GLY A 358 -2.93 5.55 -8.76
C GLY A 358 -4.40 5.38 -9.15
N THR A 359 -4.91 6.31 -9.96
CA THR A 359 -6.28 6.29 -10.49
C THR A 359 -6.47 5.18 -11.53
N GLU A 360 -7.73 4.83 -11.83
CA GLU A 360 -8.04 3.85 -12.87
C GLU A 360 -7.42 4.23 -14.21
N GLU A 361 -7.51 5.50 -14.62
CA GLU A 361 -6.99 6.00 -15.89
C GLU A 361 -5.48 5.80 -15.99
N MET A 362 -4.75 6.03 -14.90
CA MET A 362 -3.31 5.77 -14.84
C MET A 362 -3.01 4.28 -15.04
N HIS A 363 -3.80 3.38 -14.41
CA HIS A 363 -3.62 1.94 -14.58
C HIS A 363 -3.95 1.50 -16.01
N TYR A 364 -5.01 2.01 -16.63
CA TYR A 364 -5.31 1.75 -18.04
C TYR A 364 -4.14 2.17 -18.94
N ARG A 365 -3.60 3.37 -18.74
CA ARG A 365 -2.46 3.86 -19.52
C ARG A 365 -1.23 2.95 -19.34
N ASN A 366 -0.94 2.53 -18.13
CA ASN A 366 0.18 1.63 -17.83
C ASN A 366 0.00 0.26 -18.50
N ILE A 367 -1.15 -0.36 -18.35
CA ILE A 367 -1.46 -1.67 -18.93
C ILE A 367 -1.38 -1.59 -20.45
N PHE A 368 -2.02 -0.60 -21.06
CA PHE A 368 -2.04 -0.42 -22.51
C PHE A 368 -0.63 -0.19 -23.07
N SER A 369 0.18 0.64 -22.42
CA SER A 369 1.58 0.86 -22.81
C SER A 369 2.41 -0.44 -22.78
N GLN A 370 2.17 -1.33 -21.81
CA GLN A 370 2.84 -2.64 -21.77
C GLN A 370 2.34 -3.58 -22.85
N MET A 371 1.03 -3.56 -23.17
CA MET A 371 0.49 -4.33 -24.30
C MET A 371 1.15 -3.90 -25.62
N GLN A 372 1.28 -2.61 -25.89
CA GLN A 372 1.95 -2.09 -27.09
C GLN A 372 3.42 -2.53 -27.17
N ARG A 373 4.16 -2.45 -26.04
CA ARG A 373 5.57 -2.90 -26.01
C ARG A 373 5.72 -4.38 -26.33
N ARG A 374 4.82 -5.24 -25.82
CA ARG A 374 4.82 -6.69 -26.11
C ARG A 374 4.53 -6.94 -27.58
N ALA A 375 3.50 -6.29 -28.13
CA ALA A 375 3.17 -6.43 -29.56
C ALA A 375 4.35 -6.03 -30.47
N ALA A 376 5.03 -4.91 -30.15
CA ALA A 376 6.19 -4.47 -30.89
C ALA A 376 7.40 -5.42 -30.76
N ALA A 377 7.60 -6.05 -29.59
CA ALA A 377 8.65 -7.02 -29.37
C ALA A 377 8.39 -8.32 -30.18
N THR A 378 7.17 -8.81 -30.20
CA THR A 378 6.77 -9.98 -30.99
C THR A 378 6.95 -9.72 -32.50
N ALA A 379 6.55 -8.54 -32.98
CA ALA A 379 6.70 -8.15 -34.40
C ALA A 379 8.17 -8.00 -34.85
N ARG A 380 9.10 -7.77 -33.93
CA ARG A 380 10.56 -7.72 -34.23
C ARG A 380 11.21 -9.08 -34.21
N ALA A 381 10.60 -10.05 -33.53
CA ALA A 381 11.10 -11.43 -33.42
C ALA A 381 10.58 -12.37 -34.51
N ALA A 382 9.49 -11.96 -35.21
CA ALA A 382 8.93 -12.61 -36.40
C ALA A 382 9.56 -12.04 -37.69
#